data_dd55cbbcb0ec70bb0b4e58388a91447a
#
_entry.id   dd55cbbcb0ec70bb0b4e58388a91447a
#
_cell.length_a   1.000
_cell.length_b   1.000
_cell.length_c   1.000
_cell.angle_alpha   90.00
_cell.angle_beta   90.00
_cell.angle_gamma   90.00
#
_symmetry.space_group_name_H-M   'P 1'
#
loop_
_entity.id
_entity.type
_entity.pdbx_description
1 polymer ?
#
loop_
_entity_poly.entity_id
_entity_poly.type
_entity_poly.pdbx_seq_one_letter_code
_entity_poly.pdbx_strand_id
1 'polypeptide(L)'
;MNNESKMSVTQLTILTAVNMMGSGIIMLPAKLAEVGGLSIVSWLVTAIGSMCLAYVFAKCGMYSRKQGGMNGYAEYTFGKSGSFICSTTYSFSLVIANIAIATSAVGYGSTFLGIRLDPITTCMATIGILWLTTFPNFGGASITGRIGTLTIWGVILPIFTLCTVGWFFFSGNMYATNWNVHDLPFGEAATNAITMTLWSFLGMESACANCEKVKNPEKSVPVAVLGGTFLCAVVYIISTNIMFGILPAQEIFESSAPFGLAFAAMFNNTVGHAVMGMMCIACLGSLLGWQFTVANVFKIAADVGYMPKFFAVVTEKGTPIRGMFILGAIQTVLALM
;
A
#
# COMPACT_ATOMS: atom_id res chain seq x y z
N MET A 1 17.24 15.49 -26.59
CA MET A 1 17.31 14.61 -25.40
C MET A 1 16.95 15.49 -24.23
N ASN A 2 15.71 15.39 -23.75
CA ASN A 2 15.20 16.22 -22.66
C ASN A 2 15.98 15.92 -21.37
N ASN A 3 16.51 16.97 -20.77
CA ASN A 3 17.21 16.96 -19.49
C ASN A 3 16.16 16.79 -18.36
N GLU A 4 15.42 15.67 -18.35
CA GLU A 4 14.59 15.30 -17.23
C GLU A 4 15.52 15.07 -16.04
N SER A 5 15.32 15.86 -14.98
CA SER A 5 16.12 15.76 -13.77
C SER A 5 15.96 14.36 -13.17
N LYS A 6 17.00 13.53 -13.30
CA LYS A 6 17.01 12.18 -12.73
C LYS A 6 16.84 12.24 -11.22
N MET A 7 16.04 11.33 -10.68
CA MET A 7 15.78 11.24 -9.24
C MET A 7 17.06 10.95 -8.45
N SER A 8 17.16 11.55 -7.26
CA SER A 8 18.20 11.24 -6.28
C SER A 8 17.87 9.92 -5.53
N VAL A 9 18.88 9.36 -4.86
CA VAL A 9 18.68 8.17 -3.99
C VAL A 9 17.62 8.42 -2.93
N THR A 10 17.69 9.58 -2.26
CA THR A 10 16.72 9.95 -1.20
C THR A 10 15.30 10.02 -1.75
N GLN A 11 15.11 10.64 -2.92
CA GLN A 11 13.78 10.70 -3.56
C GLN A 11 13.24 9.31 -3.89
N LEU A 12 14.09 8.41 -4.40
CA LEU A 12 13.69 7.04 -4.70
C LEU A 12 13.39 6.24 -3.42
N THR A 13 14.17 6.43 -2.35
CA THR A 13 13.93 5.78 -1.04
C THR A 13 12.58 6.21 -0.45
N ILE A 14 12.30 7.52 -0.46
CA ILE A 14 11.02 8.06 0.00
C ILE A 14 9.88 7.53 -0.87
N LEU A 15 10.04 7.53 -2.18
CA LEU A 15 9.03 7.00 -3.10
C LEU A 15 8.74 5.53 -2.83
N THR A 16 9.77 4.72 -2.58
CA THR A 16 9.63 3.31 -2.23
C THR A 16 8.84 3.15 -0.93
N ALA A 17 9.23 3.87 0.12
CA ALA A 17 8.54 3.83 1.41
C ALA A 17 7.07 4.28 1.28
N VAL A 18 6.83 5.36 0.55
CA VAL A 18 5.48 5.89 0.30
C VAL A 18 4.59 4.90 -0.45
N ASN A 19 5.12 4.21 -1.45
CA ASN A 19 4.38 3.19 -2.19
C ASN A 19 4.01 1.97 -1.33
N MET A 20 4.83 1.66 -0.33
CA MET A 20 4.54 0.63 0.67
C MET A 20 3.54 1.10 1.73
N MET A 21 3.63 2.37 2.17
CA MET A 21 2.75 2.97 3.19
C MET A 21 1.37 3.33 2.62
N GLY A 22 0.75 2.40 1.90
CA GLY A 22 -0.63 2.53 1.42
C GLY A 22 -1.65 2.03 2.44
N SER A 23 -2.75 1.48 1.94
CA SER A 23 -3.84 0.92 2.78
C SER A 23 -3.38 -0.16 3.76
N GLY A 24 -2.27 -0.86 3.46
CA GLY A 24 -1.72 -1.91 4.31
C GLY A 24 -1.51 -1.43 5.75
N ILE A 25 -0.74 -0.36 5.94
CA ILE A 25 -0.50 0.17 7.29
C ILE A 25 -1.77 0.79 7.92
N ILE A 26 -2.64 1.38 7.11
CA ILE A 26 -3.79 2.16 7.59
C ILE A 26 -4.82 1.27 8.30
N MET A 27 -5.12 0.08 7.78
CA MET A 27 -6.11 -0.85 8.34
C MET A 27 -5.49 -2.02 9.10
N LEU A 28 -4.18 -2.23 8.98
CA LEU A 28 -3.51 -3.39 9.52
C LEU A 28 -3.58 -3.49 11.06
N PRO A 29 -3.49 -2.40 11.83
CA PRO A 29 -3.64 -2.49 13.28
C PRO A 29 -4.98 -3.12 13.70
N ALA A 30 -6.08 -2.80 13.01
CA ALA A 30 -7.38 -3.40 13.29
C ALA A 30 -7.37 -4.92 13.03
N LYS A 31 -6.76 -5.36 11.95
CA LYS A 31 -6.65 -6.80 11.64
C LYS A 31 -5.71 -7.54 12.58
N LEU A 32 -4.59 -6.93 12.95
CA LEU A 32 -3.62 -7.54 13.87
C LEU A 32 -4.11 -7.55 15.32
N ALA A 33 -5.13 -6.74 15.66
CA ALA A 33 -5.73 -6.74 16.98
C ALA A 33 -6.39 -8.09 17.33
N GLU A 34 -6.75 -8.91 16.35
CA GLU A 34 -7.18 -10.29 16.55
C GLU A 34 -6.10 -11.16 17.21
N VAL A 35 -4.84 -10.93 16.85
CA VAL A 35 -3.67 -11.64 17.41
C VAL A 35 -3.08 -10.89 18.60
N GLY A 36 -3.21 -9.58 18.61
CA GLY A 36 -2.67 -8.70 19.63
C GLY A 36 -1.16 -8.43 19.49
N GLY A 37 -0.49 -8.18 20.61
CA GLY A 37 0.94 -7.88 20.69
C GLY A 37 1.85 -8.98 20.15
N LEU A 38 1.42 -10.26 20.20
CA LEU A 38 2.13 -11.39 19.57
C LEU A 38 2.38 -11.20 18.08
N SER A 39 1.60 -10.34 17.40
CA SER A 39 1.83 -9.97 16.00
C SER A 39 3.22 -9.38 15.74
N ILE A 40 3.94 -8.93 16.77
CA ILE A 40 5.34 -8.48 16.65
C ILE A 40 6.23 -9.57 16.06
N VAL A 41 5.98 -10.84 16.40
CA VAL A 41 6.74 -11.98 15.86
C VAL A 41 6.53 -12.11 14.36
N SER A 42 5.27 -11.99 13.92
CA SER A 42 4.93 -12.00 12.49
C SER A 42 5.57 -10.82 11.75
N TRP A 43 5.61 -9.64 12.38
CA TRP A 43 6.32 -8.48 11.86
C TRP A 43 7.81 -8.73 11.68
N LEU A 44 8.47 -9.33 12.66
CA LEU A 44 9.91 -9.63 12.57
C LEU A 44 10.19 -10.65 11.46
N VAL A 45 9.41 -11.72 11.38
CA VAL A 45 9.55 -12.75 10.34
C VAL A 45 9.34 -12.14 8.95
N THR A 46 8.26 -11.37 8.77
CA THR A 46 7.95 -10.76 7.47
C THR A 46 8.89 -9.63 7.10
N ALA A 47 9.39 -8.86 8.08
CA ALA A 47 10.41 -7.83 7.83
C ALA A 47 11.71 -8.46 7.32
N ILE A 48 12.19 -9.55 7.95
CA ILE A 48 13.38 -10.28 7.50
C ILE A 48 13.13 -10.85 6.09
N GLY A 49 12.01 -11.54 5.88
CA GLY A 49 11.64 -12.08 4.56
C GLY A 49 11.54 -11.01 3.48
N SER A 50 10.90 -9.89 3.79
CA SER A 50 10.79 -8.75 2.87
C SER A 50 12.12 -8.07 2.59
N MET A 51 13.03 -8.00 3.58
CA MET A 51 14.40 -7.52 3.34
C MET A 51 15.19 -8.45 2.42
N CYS A 52 14.99 -9.77 2.53
CA CYS A 52 15.58 -10.72 1.58
C CYS A 52 15.03 -10.53 0.17
N LEU A 53 13.70 -10.36 0.01
CA LEU A 53 13.06 -10.06 -1.27
C LEU A 53 13.55 -8.72 -1.83
N ALA A 54 13.61 -7.68 -1.00
CA ALA A 54 14.13 -6.37 -1.37
C ALA A 54 15.58 -6.45 -1.88
N TYR A 55 16.41 -7.28 -1.25
CA TYR A 55 17.77 -7.52 -1.72
C TYR A 55 17.80 -8.19 -3.10
N VAL A 56 16.96 -9.20 -3.34
CA VAL A 56 16.84 -9.86 -4.64
C VAL A 56 16.38 -8.87 -5.71
N PHE A 57 15.33 -8.09 -5.43
CA PHE A 57 14.85 -7.04 -6.34
C PHE A 57 15.93 -5.98 -6.63
N ALA A 58 16.65 -5.57 -5.60
CA ALA A 58 17.76 -4.64 -5.74
C ALA A 58 18.84 -5.18 -6.69
N LYS A 59 19.24 -6.45 -6.50
CA LYS A 59 20.20 -7.12 -7.38
C LYS A 59 19.68 -7.24 -8.81
N CYS A 60 18.44 -7.67 -8.99
CA CYS A 60 17.83 -7.73 -10.33
C CYS A 60 17.80 -6.35 -11.01
N GLY A 61 17.45 -5.30 -10.27
CA GLY A 61 17.42 -3.93 -10.78
C GLY A 61 18.79 -3.37 -11.18
N MET A 62 19.89 -3.87 -10.58
CA MET A 62 21.25 -3.50 -10.99
C MET A 62 21.62 -4.05 -12.36
N TYR A 63 21.21 -5.28 -12.68
CA TYR A 63 21.62 -6.00 -13.88
C TYR A 63 20.61 -5.90 -15.02
N SER A 64 19.33 -5.78 -14.72
CA SER A 64 18.29 -5.74 -15.75
C SER A 64 18.27 -4.41 -16.49
N ARG A 65 18.28 -4.50 -17.83
CA ARG A 65 18.05 -3.36 -18.74
C ARG A 65 16.65 -3.42 -19.38
N LYS A 66 15.86 -4.46 -19.04
CA LYS A 66 14.50 -4.61 -19.56
C LYS A 66 13.52 -3.75 -18.77
N GLN A 67 12.61 -3.12 -19.49
CA GLN A 67 11.52 -2.36 -18.91
C GLN A 67 10.50 -3.29 -18.23
N GLY A 68 9.75 -2.76 -17.28
CA GLY A 68 8.66 -3.50 -16.63
C GLY A 68 9.04 -4.18 -15.30
N GLY A 69 10.21 -3.89 -14.72
CA GLY A 69 10.60 -4.37 -13.39
C GLY A 69 10.56 -5.90 -13.28
N MET A 70 9.73 -6.46 -12.39
CA MET A 70 9.63 -7.91 -12.14
C MET A 70 9.41 -8.75 -13.41
N ASN A 71 8.60 -8.24 -14.34
CA ASN A 71 8.28 -8.96 -15.57
C ASN A 71 9.53 -9.16 -16.44
N GLY A 72 10.36 -8.11 -16.53
CA GLY A 72 11.65 -8.17 -17.21
C GLY A 72 12.64 -9.13 -16.54
N TYR A 73 12.63 -9.19 -15.20
CA TYR A 73 13.50 -10.10 -14.45
C TYR A 73 13.15 -11.57 -14.69
N ALA A 74 11.84 -11.89 -14.63
CA ALA A 74 11.34 -13.24 -14.89
C ALA A 74 11.68 -13.73 -16.30
N GLU A 75 11.75 -12.82 -17.28
CA GLU A 75 12.09 -13.17 -18.67
C GLU A 75 13.53 -13.65 -18.84
N TYR A 76 14.48 -13.13 -18.05
CA TYR A 76 15.89 -13.59 -18.14
C TYR A 76 16.05 -15.04 -17.76
N THR A 77 15.29 -15.54 -16.79
CA THR A 77 15.44 -16.91 -16.27
C THR A 77 14.49 -17.90 -16.94
N PHE A 78 13.23 -17.49 -17.15
CA PHE A 78 12.14 -18.37 -17.58
C PHE A 78 11.60 -18.01 -18.98
N GLY A 79 12.27 -17.09 -19.69
CA GLY A 79 11.85 -16.64 -21.01
C GLY A 79 10.46 -15.98 -21.00
N LYS A 80 9.80 -15.99 -22.16
CA LYS A 80 8.48 -15.36 -22.34
C LYS A 80 7.40 -15.92 -21.40
N SER A 81 7.45 -17.21 -21.10
CA SER A 81 6.49 -17.87 -20.20
C SER A 81 6.59 -17.32 -18.77
N GLY A 82 7.81 -17.13 -18.26
CA GLY A 82 8.01 -16.54 -16.94
C GLY A 82 7.54 -15.09 -16.87
N SER A 83 7.85 -14.30 -17.89
CA SER A 83 7.37 -12.92 -18.00
C SER A 83 5.83 -12.86 -18.07
N PHE A 84 5.19 -13.75 -18.83
CA PHE A 84 3.73 -13.85 -18.92
C PHE A 84 3.09 -14.16 -17.57
N ILE A 85 3.56 -15.21 -16.87
CA ILE A 85 3.03 -15.60 -15.55
C ILE A 85 3.20 -14.46 -14.56
N CYS A 86 4.40 -13.87 -14.48
CA CYS A 86 4.69 -12.76 -13.57
C CYS A 86 3.80 -11.54 -13.86
N SER A 87 3.69 -11.12 -15.13
CA SER A 87 2.83 -10.02 -15.55
C SER A 87 1.37 -10.25 -15.17
N THR A 88 0.86 -11.43 -15.49
CA THR A 88 -0.56 -11.76 -15.27
C THR A 88 -0.89 -11.79 -13.79
N THR A 89 -0.10 -12.52 -12.99
CA THR A 89 -0.32 -12.64 -11.55
C THR A 89 -0.23 -11.28 -10.86
N TYR A 90 0.80 -10.48 -11.19
CA TYR A 90 0.97 -9.15 -10.62
C TYR A 90 -0.17 -8.21 -11.00
N SER A 91 -0.59 -8.21 -12.26
CA SER A 91 -1.70 -7.38 -12.73
C SER A 91 -3.00 -7.66 -11.98
N PHE A 92 -3.36 -8.94 -11.81
CA PHE A 92 -4.58 -9.32 -11.09
C PHE A 92 -4.49 -9.05 -9.59
N SER A 93 -3.32 -9.26 -8.97
CA SER A 93 -3.15 -8.92 -7.55
C SER A 93 -3.35 -7.44 -7.28
N LEU A 94 -2.89 -6.57 -8.17
CA LEU A 94 -3.10 -5.12 -8.07
C LEU A 94 -4.57 -4.72 -8.25
N VAL A 95 -5.32 -5.41 -9.11
CA VAL A 95 -6.77 -5.19 -9.26
C VAL A 95 -7.50 -5.44 -7.94
N ILE A 96 -7.18 -6.54 -7.25
CA ILE A 96 -7.76 -6.89 -5.95
C ILE A 96 -7.30 -5.89 -4.87
N ALA A 97 -6.02 -5.51 -4.87
CA ALA A 97 -5.47 -4.53 -3.94
C ALA A 97 -6.21 -3.19 -4.00
N ASN A 98 -6.57 -2.72 -5.19
CA ASN A 98 -7.33 -1.47 -5.35
C ASN A 98 -8.70 -1.51 -4.66
N ILE A 99 -9.38 -2.67 -4.68
CA ILE A 99 -10.66 -2.84 -3.97
C ILE A 99 -10.43 -2.71 -2.46
N ALA A 100 -9.40 -3.34 -1.92
CA ALA A 100 -9.05 -3.25 -0.50
C ALA A 100 -8.72 -1.80 -0.07
N ILE A 101 -8.00 -1.03 -0.92
CA ILE A 101 -7.72 0.39 -0.68
C ILE A 101 -9.01 1.21 -0.69
N ALA A 102 -9.90 0.97 -1.65
CA ALA A 102 -11.18 1.65 -1.75
C ALA A 102 -12.06 1.38 -0.53
N THR A 103 -12.14 0.12 -0.08
CA THR A 103 -12.87 -0.27 1.14
C THR A 103 -12.29 0.43 2.38
N SER A 104 -10.97 0.55 2.48
CA SER A 104 -10.33 1.31 3.57
C SER A 104 -10.72 2.79 3.54
N ALA A 105 -10.78 3.41 2.35
CA ALA A 105 -11.24 4.79 2.21
C ALA A 105 -12.70 4.96 2.64
N VAL A 106 -13.58 4.00 2.31
CA VAL A 106 -14.97 3.97 2.78
C VAL A 106 -15.03 3.87 4.30
N GLY A 107 -14.24 2.98 4.92
CA GLY A 107 -14.20 2.80 6.36
C GLY A 107 -13.82 4.08 7.10
N TYR A 108 -12.73 4.73 6.70
CA TYR A 108 -12.32 6.01 7.29
C TYR A 108 -13.30 7.14 7.00
N GLY A 109 -13.83 7.21 5.78
CA GLY A 109 -14.80 8.23 5.38
C GLY A 109 -16.14 8.10 6.13
N SER A 110 -16.67 6.91 6.29
CA SER A 110 -17.90 6.65 7.02
C SER A 110 -17.76 6.98 8.51
N THR A 111 -16.63 6.59 9.11
CA THR A 111 -16.33 6.92 10.51
C THR A 111 -16.15 8.43 10.71
N PHE A 112 -15.47 9.10 9.79
CA PHE A 112 -15.32 10.56 9.80
C PHE A 112 -16.67 11.29 9.72
N LEU A 113 -17.59 10.78 8.90
CA LEU A 113 -18.94 11.35 8.74
C LEU A 113 -19.90 10.91 9.86
N GLY A 114 -19.49 10.01 10.77
CA GLY A 114 -20.34 9.46 11.82
C GLY A 114 -21.46 8.56 11.29
N ILE A 115 -21.31 7.98 10.11
CA ILE A 115 -22.31 7.14 9.43
C ILE A 115 -21.90 5.67 9.59
N ARG A 116 -22.85 4.85 10.05
CA ARG A 116 -22.71 3.39 10.02
C ARG A 116 -23.26 2.86 8.71
N LEU A 117 -22.42 2.19 7.94
CA LEU A 117 -22.81 1.58 6.69
C LEU A 117 -23.05 0.08 6.88
N ASP A 118 -24.14 -0.41 6.31
CA ASP A 118 -24.37 -1.85 6.14
C ASP A 118 -23.48 -2.42 5.02
N PRO A 119 -23.32 -3.74 4.93
CA PRO A 119 -22.43 -4.36 3.94
C PRO A 119 -22.74 -3.97 2.48
N ILE A 120 -24.03 -3.85 2.14
CA ILE A 120 -24.46 -3.49 0.77
C ILE A 120 -24.06 -2.05 0.45
N THR A 121 -24.36 -1.12 1.36
CA THR A 121 -23.99 0.30 1.19
C THR A 121 -22.47 0.49 1.18
N THR A 122 -21.74 -0.28 1.98
CA THR A 122 -20.26 -0.30 1.95
C THR A 122 -19.73 -0.74 0.59
N CYS A 123 -20.29 -1.80 0.01
CA CYS A 123 -19.96 -2.28 -1.32
C CYS A 123 -20.23 -1.20 -2.39
N MET A 124 -21.42 -0.61 -2.38
CA MET A 124 -21.79 0.44 -3.33
C MET A 124 -20.92 1.70 -3.20
N ALA A 125 -20.59 2.10 -1.97
CA ALA A 125 -19.67 3.19 -1.71
C ALA A 125 -18.26 2.88 -2.21
N THR A 126 -17.77 1.64 -2.01
CA THR A 126 -16.49 1.16 -2.53
C THR A 126 -16.43 1.26 -4.05
N ILE A 127 -17.48 0.79 -4.74
CA ILE A 127 -17.61 0.93 -6.20
C ILE A 127 -17.62 2.40 -6.62
N GLY A 128 -18.39 3.23 -5.93
CA GLY A 128 -18.42 4.67 -6.18
C GLY A 128 -17.06 5.33 -6.07
N ILE A 129 -16.27 4.98 -5.04
CA ILE A 129 -14.90 5.49 -4.83
C ILE A 129 -13.95 4.98 -5.91
N LEU A 130 -14.04 3.71 -6.33
CA LEU A 130 -13.25 3.17 -7.43
C LEU A 130 -13.44 4.00 -8.71
N TRP A 131 -14.68 4.32 -9.07
CA TRP A 131 -14.96 5.14 -10.23
C TRP A 131 -14.57 6.61 -10.04
N LEU A 132 -14.86 7.20 -8.88
CA LEU A 132 -14.49 8.58 -8.55
C LEU A 132 -12.98 8.81 -8.71
N THR A 133 -12.15 7.87 -8.27
CA THR A 133 -10.69 7.95 -8.38
C THR A 133 -10.16 7.57 -9.77
N THR A 134 -10.96 6.89 -10.59
CA THR A 134 -10.59 6.57 -11.97
C THR A 134 -10.61 7.83 -12.89
N PHE A 135 -11.59 8.71 -12.72
CA PHE A 135 -11.76 9.88 -13.61
C PHE A 135 -10.57 10.85 -13.61
N PRO A 136 -9.98 11.27 -12.47
CA PRO A 136 -8.83 12.17 -12.48
C PRO A 136 -7.61 11.58 -13.21
N ASN A 137 -7.48 10.25 -13.25
CA ASN A 137 -6.39 9.57 -13.97
C ASN A 137 -6.42 9.79 -15.48
N PHE A 138 -7.56 10.18 -16.06
CA PHE A 138 -7.66 10.53 -17.48
C PHE A 138 -6.84 11.78 -17.82
N GLY A 139 -6.53 12.61 -16.83
CA GLY A 139 -5.61 13.74 -16.97
C GLY A 139 -4.14 13.37 -17.13
N GLY A 140 -3.80 12.08 -16.93
CA GLY A 140 -2.47 11.51 -17.10
C GLY A 140 -1.59 11.58 -15.87
N ALA A 141 -0.37 11.06 -16.01
CA ALA A 141 0.60 10.87 -14.92
C ALA A 141 0.90 12.14 -14.10
N SER A 142 0.89 13.32 -14.74
CA SER A 142 1.19 14.60 -14.06
C SER A 142 0.12 14.97 -13.03
N ILE A 143 -1.16 14.80 -13.35
CA ILE A 143 -2.28 15.10 -12.45
C ILE A 143 -2.30 14.07 -11.32
N THR A 144 -2.23 12.79 -11.66
CA THR A 144 -2.15 11.69 -10.70
C THR A 144 -1.01 11.89 -9.70
N GLY A 145 0.19 12.22 -10.19
CA GLY A 145 1.36 12.45 -9.35
C GLY A 145 1.22 13.66 -8.42
N ARG A 146 0.64 14.76 -8.87
CA ARG A 146 0.40 15.96 -8.03
C ARG A 146 -0.57 15.67 -6.90
N ILE A 147 -1.69 15.01 -7.21
CA ILE A 147 -2.68 14.62 -6.20
C ILE A 147 -2.05 13.66 -5.19
N GLY A 148 -1.35 12.62 -5.66
CA GLY A 148 -0.67 11.65 -4.80
C GLY A 148 0.36 12.31 -3.86
N THR A 149 1.17 13.25 -4.38
CA THR A 149 2.17 13.97 -3.56
C THR A 149 1.52 14.81 -2.47
N LEU A 150 0.34 15.38 -2.71
CA LEU A 150 -0.36 16.17 -1.70
C LEU A 150 -1.02 15.28 -0.65
N THR A 151 -1.71 14.23 -1.09
CA THR A 151 -2.51 13.36 -0.22
C THR A 151 -1.68 12.44 0.67
N ILE A 152 -0.44 12.11 0.28
CA ILE A 152 0.44 11.24 1.07
C ILE A 152 0.76 11.78 2.46
N TRP A 153 0.76 13.10 2.64
CA TRP A 153 0.94 13.74 3.94
C TRP A 153 -0.16 13.35 4.94
N GLY A 154 -1.33 12.97 4.44
CA GLY A 154 -2.43 12.45 5.26
C GLY A 154 -2.11 11.12 5.94
N VAL A 155 -1.13 10.36 5.45
CA VAL A 155 -0.62 9.14 6.11
C VAL A 155 0.66 9.45 6.90
N ILE A 156 1.61 10.15 6.29
CA ILE A 156 2.94 10.37 6.88
C ILE A 156 2.82 11.11 8.23
N LEU A 157 2.03 12.19 8.28
CA LEU A 157 1.93 13.01 9.50
C LEU A 157 1.33 12.22 10.68
N PRO A 158 0.17 11.56 10.58
CA PRO A 158 -0.36 10.78 11.68
C PRO A 158 0.56 9.64 12.11
N ILE A 159 1.13 8.89 11.17
CA ILE A 159 2.01 7.77 11.50
C ILE A 159 3.28 8.27 12.20
N PHE A 160 3.92 9.31 11.70
CA PHE A 160 5.10 9.89 12.33
C PHE A 160 4.79 10.41 13.73
N THR A 161 3.65 11.10 13.90
CA THR A 161 3.19 11.58 15.20
C THR A 161 2.94 10.42 16.16
N LEU A 162 2.27 9.35 15.71
CA LEU A 162 2.04 8.17 16.55
C LEU A 162 3.38 7.52 16.95
N CYS A 163 4.31 7.34 16.02
CA CYS A 163 5.61 6.72 16.29
C CYS A 163 6.51 7.53 17.24
N THR A 164 6.30 8.85 17.34
CA THR A 164 7.09 9.75 18.19
C THR A 164 6.37 10.14 19.47
N VAL A 165 5.17 10.70 19.35
CA VAL A 165 4.38 11.21 20.49
C VAL A 165 3.62 10.10 21.19
N GLY A 166 3.24 9.03 20.49
CA GLY A 166 2.43 7.93 21.03
C GLY A 166 3.06 7.24 22.24
N TRP A 167 4.39 7.28 22.37
CA TRP A 167 5.10 6.73 23.54
C TRP A 167 4.74 7.40 24.86
N PHE A 168 4.33 8.66 24.87
CA PHE A 168 3.90 9.37 26.07
C PHE A 168 2.54 8.88 26.58
N PHE A 169 1.77 8.20 25.73
CA PHE A 169 0.46 7.63 26.04
C PHE A 169 0.50 6.11 26.15
N PHE A 170 1.65 5.51 25.96
CA PHE A 170 1.84 4.06 26.01
C PHE A 170 1.74 3.55 27.44
N SER A 171 0.88 2.57 27.67
CA SER A 171 0.71 1.85 28.93
C SER A 171 1.22 0.41 28.81
N GLY A 172 2.24 0.07 29.59
CA GLY A 172 2.76 -1.30 29.64
C GLY A 172 1.71 -2.32 30.11
N ASN A 173 0.81 -1.91 31.01
CA ASN A 173 -0.28 -2.78 31.49
C ASN A 173 -1.28 -3.06 30.36
N MET A 174 -1.68 -2.02 29.58
CA MET A 174 -2.55 -2.18 28.42
C MET A 174 -1.91 -3.11 27.40
N TYR A 175 -0.63 -2.90 27.10
CA TYR A 175 0.10 -3.74 26.16
C TYR A 175 0.18 -5.20 26.63
N ALA A 176 0.41 -5.44 27.92
CA ALA A 176 0.43 -6.78 28.49
C ALA A 176 -0.93 -7.49 28.40
N THR A 177 -2.03 -6.75 28.63
CA THR A 177 -3.39 -7.27 28.46
C THR A 177 -3.69 -7.61 26.99
N ASN A 178 -3.17 -6.82 26.07
CA ASN A 178 -3.35 -7.01 24.62
C ASN A 178 -2.34 -7.98 24.02
N TRP A 179 -1.47 -8.62 24.81
CA TRP A 179 -0.36 -9.44 24.30
C TRP A 179 -0.85 -10.66 23.50
N ASN A 180 -1.83 -11.39 24.04
CA ASN A 180 -2.43 -12.57 23.38
C ASN A 180 -3.92 -12.59 23.70
N VAL A 181 -4.73 -11.96 22.87
CA VAL A 181 -6.15 -11.67 23.15
C VAL A 181 -7.01 -12.93 23.22
N HIS A 182 -6.63 -13.98 22.50
CA HIS A 182 -7.42 -15.22 22.39
C HIS A 182 -6.67 -16.45 22.95
N ASP A 183 -5.64 -16.26 23.74
CA ASP A 183 -4.80 -17.35 24.29
C ASP A 183 -4.34 -18.36 23.23
N LEU A 184 -4.04 -17.86 22.02
CA LEU A 184 -3.62 -18.69 20.90
C LEU A 184 -2.24 -19.31 21.17
N PRO A 185 -1.99 -20.55 20.70
CA PRO A 185 -0.63 -21.09 20.67
C PRO A 185 0.31 -20.17 19.89
N PHE A 186 1.51 -19.96 20.40
CA PHE A 186 2.48 -19.01 19.84
C PHE A 186 2.68 -19.16 18.31
N GLY A 187 2.82 -20.42 17.83
CA GLY A 187 3.01 -20.69 16.40
C GLY A 187 1.79 -20.34 15.56
N GLU A 188 0.58 -20.56 16.07
CA GLU A 188 -0.67 -20.26 15.41
C GLU A 188 -0.88 -18.74 15.31
N ALA A 189 -0.69 -18.04 16.42
CA ALA A 189 -0.77 -16.57 16.46
C ALA A 189 0.20 -15.92 15.46
N ALA A 190 1.45 -16.39 15.44
CA ALA A 190 2.44 -15.89 14.50
C ALA A 190 2.04 -16.17 13.04
N THR A 191 1.56 -17.38 12.72
CA THR A 191 1.20 -17.78 11.35
C THR A 191 0.00 -17.00 10.84
N ASN A 192 -1.02 -16.78 11.65
CA ASN A 192 -2.24 -16.06 11.28
C ASN A 192 -1.94 -14.61 10.83
N ALA A 193 -0.97 -13.96 11.45
CA ALA A 193 -0.61 -12.59 11.12
C ALA A 193 0.43 -12.45 9.99
N ILE A 194 1.16 -13.52 9.60
CA ILE A 194 2.21 -13.44 8.58
C ILE A 194 1.69 -12.93 7.23
N THR A 195 0.57 -13.46 6.76
CA THR A 195 0.02 -13.04 5.45
C THR A 195 -0.38 -11.56 5.47
N MET A 196 -0.96 -11.08 6.58
CA MET A 196 -1.37 -9.69 6.74
C MET A 196 -0.16 -8.76 6.81
N THR A 197 0.86 -9.11 7.60
CA THR A 197 2.07 -8.31 7.72
C THR A 197 2.88 -8.30 6.42
N LEU A 198 2.94 -9.42 5.68
CA LEU A 198 3.60 -9.50 4.38
C LEU A 198 2.94 -8.58 3.34
N TRP A 199 1.61 -8.48 3.34
CA TRP A 199 0.87 -7.55 2.48
C TRP A 199 1.38 -6.12 2.58
N SER A 200 1.74 -5.66 3.78
CA SER A 200 2.19 -4.28 4.01
C SER A 200 3.53 -3.95 3.37
N PHE A 201 4.32 -4.95 2.99
CA PHE A 201 5.59 -4.77 2.30
C PHE A 201 5.45 -4.76 0.76
N LEU A 202 4.25 -4.98 0.22
CA LEU A 202 4.02 -4.83 -1.21
C LEU A 202 4.19 -3.36 -1.61
N GLY A 203 4.85 -3.15 -2.75
CA GLY A 203 5.22 -1.81 -3.23
C GLY A 203 6.74 -1.59 -3.29
N MET A 204 7.56 -2.42 -2.61
CA MET A 204 9.03 -2.34 -2.71
C MET A 204 9.53 -2.58 -4.14
N GLU A 205 8.84 -3.42 -4.90
CA GLU A 205 9.11 -3.73 -6.31
C GLU A 205 8.91 -2.54 -7.23
N SER A 206 8.09 -1.57 -6.84
CA SER A 206 7.80 -0.37 -7.63
C SER A 206 9.02 0.53 -7.86
N ALA A 207 9.98 0.51 -6.91
CA ALA A 207 11.25 1.19 -7.08
C ALA A 207 12.04 0.63 -8.27
N CYS A 208 11.98 -0.68 -8.48
CA CYS A 208 12.67 -1.33 -9.58
C CYS A 208 12.09 -0.96 -10.95
N ALA A 209 10.79 -0.66 -11.01
CA ALA A 209 10.14 -0.18 -12.23
C ALA A 209 10.58 1.25 -12.65
N ASN A 210 11.20 2.00 -11.72
CA ASN A 210 11.68 3.36 -11.95
C ASN A 210 13.22 3.47 -12.08
N CYS A 211 13.93 2.36 -12.23
CA CYS A 211 15.40 2.32 -12.30
C CYS A 211 15.99 3.25 -13.38
N GLU A 212 15.31 3.39 -14.52
CA GLU A 212 15.78 4.21 -15.65
C GLU A 212 15.78 5.72 -15.33
N LYS A 213 14.96 6.14 -14.37
CA LYS A 213 14.78 7.55 -13.99
C LYS A 213 15.73 8.02 -12.89
N VAL A 214 16.70 7.20 -12.49
CA VAL A 214 17.59 7.46 -11.35
C VAL A 214 19.01 7.72 -11.81
N LYS A 215 19.72 8.58 -11.07
CA LYS A 215 21.16 8.73 -11.23
C LYS A 215 21.86 7.49 -10.66
N ASN A 216 22.79 6.90 -11.42
CA ASN A 216 23.55 5.71 -11.03
C ASN A 216 22.68 4.56 -10.49
N PRO A 217 21.84 3.93 -11.34
CA PRO A 217 20.89 2.89 -10.90
C PRO A 217 21.55 1.76 -10.10
N GLU A 218 22.75 1.37 -10.46
CA GLU A 218 23.53 0.29 -9.82
C GLU A 218 23.77 0.53 -8.32
N LYS A 219 23.91 1.79 -7.90
CA LYS A 219 24.09 2.16 -6.48
C LYS A 219 22.79 2.66 -5.84
N SER A 220 22.01 3.43 -6.61
CA SER A 220 20.84 4.12 -6.09
C SER A 220 19.67 3.17 -5.82
N VAL A 221 19.44 2.18 -6.71
CA VAL A 221 18.30 1.26 -6.58
C VAL A 221 18.44 0.35 -5.35
N PRO A 222 19.58 -0.32 -5.11
CA PRO A 222 19.76 -1.13 -3.90
C PRO A 222 19.55 -0.33 -2.61
N VAL A 223 20.13 0.85 -2.52
CA VAL A 223 20.00 1.71 -1.30
C VAL A 223 18.55 2.12 -1.12
N ALA A 224 17.85 2.48 -2.18
CA ALA A 224 16.46 2.93 -2.10
C ALA A 224 15.50 1.78 -1.72
N VAL A 225 15.64 0.62 -2.34
CA VAL A 225 14.77 -0.53 -2.08
C VAL A 225 14.99 -1.05 -0.66
N LEU A 226 16.24 -1.30 -0.27
CA LEU A 226 16.57 -1.79 1.06
C LEU A 226 16.27 -0.75 2.15
N GLY A 227 16.67 0.50 1.94
CA GLY A 227 16.43 1.57 2.90
C GLY A 227 14.96 1.88 3.07
N GLY A 228 14.17 1.93 1.99
CA GLY A 228 12.73 2.12 2.03
C GLY A 228 12.02 0.97 2.75
N THR A 229 12.38 -0.27 2.44
CA THR A 229 11.79 -1.46 3.09
C THR A 229 12.13 -1.50 4.58
N PHE A 230 13.38 -1.21 4.96
CA PHE A 230 13.79 -1.14 6.36
C PHE A 230 13.04 -0.04 7.13
N LEU A 231 12.94 1.15 6.55
CA LEU A 231 12.19 2.27 7.15
C LEU A 231 10.73 1.88 7.39
N CYS A 232 10.08 1.27 6.40
CA CYS A 232 8.70 0.79 6.55
C CYS A 232 8.58 -0.27 7.64
N ALA A 233 9.49 -1.24 7.69
CA ALA A 233 9.49 -2.27 8.74
C ALA A 233 9.52 -1.65 10.14
N VAL A 234 10.42 -0.69 10.37
CA VAL A 234 10.54 0.01 11.66
C VAL A 234 9.24 0.76 11.99
N VAL A 235 8.72 1.51 11.03
CA VAL A 235 7.48 2.28 11.22
C VAL A 235 6.29 1.38 11.50
N TYR A 236 6.14 0.26 10.79
CA TYR A 236 5.04 -0.68 10.97
C TYR A 236 5.07 -1.35 12.33
N ILE A 237 6.23 -1.85 12.74
CA ILE A 237 6.42 -2.47 14.06
C ILE A 237 6.10 -1.44 15.16
N ILE A 238 6.67 -0.25 15.09
CA ILE A 238 6.50 0.78 16.12
C ILE A 238 5.04 1.21 16.20
N SER A 239 4.42 1.60 15.09
CA SER A 239 3.05 2.14 15.09
C SER A 239 2.03 1.12 15.58
N THR A 240 2.14 -0.15 15.17
CA THR A 240 1.22 -1.21 15.59
C THR A 240 1.35 -1.47 17.09
N ASN A 241 2.58 -1.61 17.61
CA ASN A 241 2.80 -1.91 19.02
C ASN A 241 2.45 -0.74 19.94
N ILE A 242 2.70 0.51 19.53
CA ILE A 242 2.26 1.67 20.29
C ILE A 242 0.73 1.69 20.40
N MET A 243 0.02 1.39 19.32
CA MET A 243 -1.45 1.39 19.31
C MET A 243 -2.00 0.37 20.31
N PHE A 244 -1.41 -0.82 20.42
CA PHE A 244 -1.78 -1.82 21.42
C PHE A 244 -1.44 -1.40 22.87
N GLY A 245 -0.53 -0.47 23.05
CA GLY A 245 -0.25 0.13 24.36
C GLY A 245 -1.18 1.30 24.73
N ILE A 246 -1.95 1.82 23.77
CA ILE A 246 -2.85 2.98 23.99
C ILE A 246 -4.30 2.52 24.14
N LEU A 247 -4.75 1.55 23.36
CA LEU A 247 -6.14 1.15 23.23
C LEU A 247 -6.32 -0.35 23.51
N PRO A 248 -7.50 -0.77 24.03
CA PRO A 248 -7.87 -2.18 24.10
C PRO A 248 -7.91 -2.80 22.70
N ALA A 249 -7.38 -4.02 22.55
CA ALA A 249 -7.34 -4.72 21.27
C ALA A 249 -8.73 -4.88 20.63
N GLN A 250 -9.77 -5.13 21.46
CA GLN A 250 -11.14 -5.24 20.98
C GLN A 250 -11.64 -3.96 20.30
N GLU A 251 -11.34 -2.80 20.86
CA GLU A 251 -11.73 -1.51 20.26
C GLU A 251 -11.00 -1.26 18.94
N ILE A 252 -9.73 -1.64 18.88
CA ILE A 252 -8.92 -1.54 17.64
C ILE A 252 -9.50 -2.47 16.58
N PHE A 253 -9.85 -3.73 16.93
CA PHE A 253 -10.39 -4.74 16.01
C PHE A 253 -11.72 -4.31 15.40
N GLU A 254 -12.63 -3.74 16.20
CA GLU A 254 -13.95 -3.29 15.76
C GLU A 254 -13.90 -1.97 14.97
N SER A 255 -12.76 -1.27 15.00
CA SER A 255 -12.64 0.06 14.39
C SER A 255 -12.41 -0.02 12.89
N SER A 256 -13.21 0.71 12.13
CA SER A 256 -12.97 1.00 10.71
C SER A 256 -11.96 2.14 10.50
N ALA A 257 -11.52 2.81 11.58
CA ALA A 257 -10.58 3.93 11.52
C ALA A 257 -9.60 3.92 12.72
N PRO A 258 -8.76 2.87 12.87
CA PRO A 258 -7.96 2.63 14.07
C PRO A 258 -7.01 3.78 14.43
N PHE A 259 -6.40 4.45 13.46
CA PHE A 259 -5.55 5.62 13.74
C PHE A 259 -6.36 6.79 14.31
N GLY A 260 -7.54 7.07 13.75
CA GLY A 260 -8.40 8.13 14.28
C GLY A 260 -8.83 7.86 15.71
N LEU A 261 -9.13 6.59 16.01
CA LEU A 261 -9.48 6.15 17.38
C LEU A 261 -8.27 6.35 18.33
N ALA A 262 -7.08 5.96 17.94
CA ALA A 262 -5.86 6.16 18.74
C ALA A 262 -5.60 7.65 19.03
N PHE A 263 -5.75 8.52 18.04
CA PHE A 263 -5.57 9.96 18.22
C PHE A 263 -6.68 10.59 19.07
N ALA A 264 -7.91 10.08 19.00
CA ALA A 264 -8.99 10.50 19.91
C ALA A 264 -8.65 10.16 21.35
N ALA A 265 -8.11 8.98 21.62
CA ALA A 265 -7.67 8.55 22.94
C ALA A 265 -6.43 9.33 23.45
N MET A 266 -5.47 9.64 22.55
CA MET A 266 -4.26 10.40 22.92
C MET A 266 -4.55 11.87 23.24
N PHE A 267 -5.45 12.50 22.51
CA PHE A 267 -5.69 13.94 22.60
C PHE A 267 -7.16 14.27 22.90
N ASN A 268 -8.00 14.19 21.89
CA ASN A 268 -9.46 14.40 21.99
C ASN A 268 -10.15 13.98 20.68
N ASN A 269 -11.48 13.93 20.72
CA ASN A 269 -12.30 13.53 19.57
C ASN A 269 -12.10 14.43 18.33
N THR A 270 -11.84 15.73 18.49
CA THR A 270 -11.62 16.63 17.37
C THR A 270 -10.36 16.26 16.60
N VAL A 271 -9.26 15.97 17.31
CA VAL A 271 -8.00 15.51 16.69
C VAL A 271 -8.19 14.14 16.05
N GLY A 272 -8.88 13.22 16.71
CA GLY A 272 -9.22 11.92 16.12
C GLY A 272 -10.00 12.06 14.82
N HIS A 273 -11.01 12.91 14.75
CA HIS A 273 -11.77 13.21 13.54
C HIS A 273 -10.89 13.81 12.44
N ALA A 274 -10.02 14.77 12.77
CA ALA A 274 -9.09 15.35 11.80
C ALA A 274 -8.18 14.26 11.19
N VAL A 275 -7.65 13.35 11.99
CA VAL A 275 -6.82 12.22 11.53
C VAL A 275 -7.63 11.26 10.65
N MET A 276 -8.89 10.97 10.99
CA MET A 276 -9.76 10.15 10.14
C MET A 276 -9.94 10.77 8.75
N GLY A 277 -10.20 12.07 8.69
CA GLY A 277 -10.30 12.80 7.41
C GLY A 277 -8.99 12.79 6.61
N MET A 278 -7.85 13.01 7.28
CA MET A 278 -6.52 12.95 6.64
C MET A 278 -6.23 11.55 6.06
N MET A 279 -6.51 10.50 6.82
CA MET A 279 -6.32 9.10 6.39
C MET A 279 -7.26 8.74 5.23
N CYS A 280 -8.52 9.19 5.25
CA CYS A 280 -9.46 9.02 4.15
C CYS A 280 -8.91 9.63 2.84
N ILE A 281 -8.49 10.90 2.90
CA ILE A 281 -7.90 11.61 1.74
C ILE A 281 -6.65 10.89 1.24
N ALA A 282 -5.83 10.38 2.15
CA ALA A 282 -4.63 9.64 1.80
C ALA A 282 -4.94 8.30 1.11
N CYS A 283 -5.97 7.57 1.58
CA CYS A 283 -6.45 6.37 0.89
C CYS A 283 -6.93 6.68 -0.53
N LEU A 284 -7.67 7.77 -0.73
CA LEU A 284 -8.13 8.20 -2.06
C LEU A 284 -6.96 8.53 -2.98
N GLY A 285 -5.94 9.22 -2.48
CA GLY A 285 -4.74 9.54 -3.26
C GLY A 285 -3.90 8.31 -3.59
N SER A 286 -3.75 7.38 -2.65
CA SER A 286 -3.09 6.10 -2.86
C SER A 286 -3.82 5.26 -3.92
N LEU A 287 -5.15 5.14 -3.80
CA LEU A 287 -5.99 4.43 -4.76
C LEU A 287 -5.84 5.00 -6.17
N LEU A 288 -5.88 6.33 -6.30
CA LEU A 288 -5.70 7.02 -7.58
C LEU A 288 -4.35 6.66 -8.21
N GLY A 289 -3.27 6.67 -7.45
CA GLY A 289 -1.94 6.28 -7.91
C GLY A 289 -1.85 4.81 -8.32
N TRP A 290 -2.40 3.92 -7.51
CA TRP A 290 -2.40 2.48 -7.81
C TRP A 290 -3.28 2.10 -8.98
N GLN A 291 -4.43 2.74 -9.17
CA GLN A 291 -5.27 2.55 -10.38
C GLN A 291 -4.52 2.95 -11.65
N PHE A 292 -3.77 4.07 -11.62
CA PHE A 292 -2.92 4.46 -12.73
C PHE A 292 -1.82 3.44 -13.00
N THR A 293 -1.20 2.93 -11.92
CA THR A 293 -0.17 1.89 -12.00
C THR A 293 -0.69 0.60 -12.61
N VAL A 294 -1.85 0.10 -12.14
CA VAL A 294 -2.49 -1.11 -12.68
C VAL A 294 -2.75 -0.97 -14.18
N ALA A 295 -3.33 0.15 -14.60
CA ALA A 295 -3.61 0.39 -16.01
C ALA A 295 -2.34 0.38 -16.88
N ASN A 296 -1.22 0.93 -16.37
CA ASN A 296 0.07 0.88 -17.05
C ASN A 296 0.67 -0.52 -17.07
N VAL A 297 0.54 -1.32 -16.02
CA VAL A 297 1.01 -2.71 -16.00
C VAL A 297 0.27 -3.54 -17.06
N PHE A 298 -1.05 -3.42 -17.15
CA PHE A 298 -1.83 -4.06 -18.20
C PHE A 298 -1.44 -3.58 -19.60
N LYS A 299 -1.19 -2.28 -19.75
CA LYS A 299 -0.72 -1.68 -21.02
C LYS A 299 0.63 -2.29 -21.44
N ILE A 300 1.61 -2.33 -20.54
CA ILE A 300 2.92 -2.91 -20.83
C ILE A 300 2.80 -4.39 -21.20
N ALA A 301 1.99 -5.16 -20.48
CA ALA A 301 1.73 -6.55 -20.79
C ALA A 301 1.03 -6.74 -22.15
N ALA A 302 0.16 -5.81 -22.56
CA ALA A 302 -0.49 -5.83 -23.87
C ALA A 302 0.48 -5.44 -25.01
N ASP A 303 1.40 -4.49 -24.76
CA ASP A 303 2.44 -4.11 -25.73
C ASP A 303 3.36 -5.29 -26.08
N VAL A 304 3.65 -6.15 -25.09
CA VAL A 304 4.47 -7.37 -25.28
C VAL A 304 3.64 -8.54 -25.83
N GLY A 305 2.31 -8.41 -25.90
CA GLY A 305 1.41 -9.44 -26.44
C GLY A 305 0.87 -10.43 -25.40
N TYR A 306 1.04 -10.15 -24.10
CA TYR A 306 0.55 -11.01 -23.01
C TYR A 306 -0.88 -10.68 -22.56
N MET A 307 -1.38 -9.52 -22.92
CA MET A 307 -2.75 -9.08 -22.66
C MET A 307 -3.42 -8.64 -23.96
N PRO A 308 -4.76 -8.59 -23.99
CA PRO A 308 -5.50 -8.14 -25.16
C PRO A 308 -5.07 -6.75 -25.63
N LYS A 309 -4.95 -6.55 -26.94
CA LYS A 309 -4.44 -5.32 -27.57
C LYS A 309 -5.21 -4.05 -27.19
N PHE A 310 -6.44 -4.14 -26.74
CA PHE A 310 -7.22 -2.95 -26.34
C PHE A 310 -6.64 -2.26 -25.10
N PHE A 311 -5.88 -2.98 -24.24
CA PHE A 311 -5.15 -2.36 -23.13
C PHE A 311 -3.95 -1.52 -23.58
N ALA A 312 -3.38 -1.81 -24.76
CA ALA A 312 -2.26 -1.06 -25.31
C ALA A 312 -2.67 0.32 -25.88
N VAL A 313 -3.97 0.55 -26.08
CA VAL A 313 -4.46 1.81 -26.67
C VAL A 313 -4.33 2.94 -25.67
N VAL A 314 -3.53 3.95 -26.02
CA VAL A 314 -3.31 5.15 -25.21
C VAL A 314 -3.81 6.42 -25.92
N THR A 315 -4.08 7.47 -25.14
CA THR A 315 -4.33 8.82 -25.64
C THR A 315 -3.02 9.50 -26.06
N GLU A 316 -3.10 10.69 -26.67
CA GLU A 316 -1.96 11.55 -26.99
C GLU A 316 -1.06 11.82 -25.78
N LYS A 317 -1.62 11.84 -24.57
CA LYS A 317 -0.90 11.99 -23.30
C LYS A 317 -0.31 10.68 -22.76
N GLY A 318 -0.39 9.58 -23.52
CA GLY A 318 0.13 8.27 -23.10
C GLY A 318 -0.73 7.55 -22.05
N THR A 319 -1.98 7.98 -21.81
CA THR A 319 -2.86 7.42 -20.78
C THR A 319 -3.74 6.31 -21.36
N PRO A 320 -3.78 5.10 -20.79
CA PRO A 320 -4.57 3.97 -21.27
C PRO A 320 -6.03 4.03 -20.79
N ILE A 321 -6.78 5.07 -21.20
CA ILE A 321 -8.16 5.32 -20.72
C ILE A 321 -9.08 4.11 -20.95
N ARG A 322 -9.00 3.45 -22.12
CA ARG A 322 -9.82 2.26 -22.40
C ARG A 322 -9.53 1.13 -21.40
N GLY A 323 -8.25 0.92 -21.11
CA GLY A 323 -7.83 -0.04 -20.08
C GLY A 323 -8.39 0.31 -18.71
N MET A 324 -8.35 1.58 -18.31
CA MET A 324 -8.89 2.05 -17.03
C MET A 324 -10.39 1.78 -16.89
N PHE A 325 -11.19 2.01 -17.94
CA PHE A 325 -12.62 1.68 -17.92
C PHE A 325 -12.88 0.19 -17.74
N ILE A 326 -12.16 -0.66 -18.46
CA ILE A 326 -12.32 -2.11 -18.37
C ILE A 326 -11.89 -2.60 -17.00
N LEU A 327 -10.79 -2.09 -16.47
CA LEU A 327 -10.33 -2.43 -15.12
C LEU A 327 -11.32 -1.96 -14.05
N GLY A 328 -11.91 -0.77 -14.20
CA GLY A 328 -13.00 -0.29 -13.35
C GLY A 328 -14.21 -1.21 -13.36
N ALA A 329 -14.60 -1.72 -14.53
CA ALA A 329 -15.69 -2.69 -14.66
C ALA A 329 -15.35 -4.03 -13.99
N ILE A 330 -14.12 -4.55 -14.19
CA ILE A 330 -13.65 -5.78 -13.52
C ILE A 330 -13.65 -5.60 -12.00
N GLN A 331 -13.12 -4.48 -11.50
CA GLN A 331 -13.11 -4.17 -10.07
C GLN A 331 -14.53 -4.06 -9.51
N THR A 332 -15.48 -3.51 -10.27
CA THR A 332 -16.89 -3.44 -9.89
C THR A 332 -17.48 -4.82 -9.71
N VAL A 333 -17.25 -5.73 -10.67
CA VAL A 333 -17.74 -7.13 -10.58
C VAL A 333 -17.13 -7.85 -9.37
N LEU A 334 -15.82 -7.71 -9.17
CA LEU A 334 -15.14 -8.34 -8.04
C LEU A 334 -15.56 -7.76 -6.68
N ALA A 335 -15.92 -6.48 -6.62
CA ALA A 335 -16.40 -5.85 -5.40
C ALA A 335 -17.83 -6.28 -5.02
N LEU A 336 -18.61 -6.78 -5.99
CA LEU A 336 -19.95 -7.32 -5.77
C LEU A 336 -19.97 -8.80 -5.31
N MET A 337 -18.84 -9.50 -5.45
CA MET A 337 -18.67 -10.91 -5.03
C MET A 337 -18.31 -11.01 -3.55
#